data_0a97be6b0cafeb0bb32f9f7f9001d705
#
_entry.id   0a97be6b0cafeb0bb32f9f7f9001d705
#
_cell.length_a   1.000
_cell.length_b   1.000
_cell.length_c   1.000
_cell.angle_alpha   90.00
_cell.angle_beta   90.00
_cell.angle_gamma   90.00
#
_symmetry.space_group_name_H-M   'P 1'
#
loop_
_entity.id
_entity.type
_entity.pdbx_description
1 polymer ?
#
loop_
_entity_poly.entity_id
_entity_poly.type
_entity_poly.pdbx_seq_one_letter_code
_entity_poly.pdbx_strand_id
1 'polypeptide(L)'
;MIIGIDANEANLTQNRVGINEYAYNLLWAISNLQSENKFVIYLKTKPNSSLPKERDGWKYRVIPFPKLWTQTRLPFDLFFRFPRPDVFFSMTHYAPRLAPMPTVVSIMDLGFLSTPEQFTTKDFNQLKSWTAYSVRNAKKVMAISDYTRDAVIKPYNKK
;
A
#
# COMPACT_ATOMS: atom_id res chain seq x y z
N MET A 1 -19.19 2.88 1.16
CA MET A 1 -18.42 1.66 0.84
C MET A 1 -17.34 1.41 1.87
N ILE A 2 -16.74 0.21 1.89
CA ILE A 2 -15.63 -0.15 2.79
C ILE A 2 -14.31 -0.06 2.03
N ILE A 3 -13.38 0.74 2.53
CA ILE A 3 -12.06 0.94 1.93
C ILE A 3 -11.02 0.28 2.84
N GLY A 4 -10.31 -0.73 2.33
CA GLY A 4 -9.17 -1.33 3.00
C GLY A 4 -7.90 -0.56 2.69
N ILE A 5 -7.06 -0.29 3.69
CA ILE A 5 -5.79 0.43 3.50
C ILE A 5 -4.65 -0.36 4.15
N ASP A 6 -3.59 -0.67 3.37
CA ASP A 6 -2.31 -1.10 3.94
C ASP A 6 -1.56 0.12 4.48
N ALA A 7 -1.45 0.21 5.81
CA ALA A 7 -0.81 1.33 6.49
C ALA A 7 0.45 0.93 7.29
N ASN A 8 1.10 -0.17 6.93
CA ASN A 8 2.30 -0.62 7.65
C ASN A 8 3.41 0.42 7.67
N GLU A 9 3.63 1.10 6.55
CA GLU A 9 4.67 2.13 6.45
C GLU A 9 4.33 3.37 7.30
N ALA A 10 3.04 3.68 7.44
CA ALA A 10 2.59 4.76 8.33
C ALA A 10 2.77 4.43 9.82
N ASN A 11 2.83 3.14 10.17
CA ASN A 11 2.93 2.69 11.56
C ASN A 11 4.35 2.69 12.12
N LEU A 12 5.36 3.09 11.35
CA LEU A 12 6.73 3.26 11.85
C LEU A 12 6.82 4.48 12.78
N THR A 13 7.51 4.32 13.92
CA THR A 13 7.62 5.36 14.95
C THR A 13 8.92 6.12 14.91
N GLN A 14 9.99 5.51 14.42
CA GLN A 14 11.35 6.06 14.43
C GLN A 14 11.85 6.23 12.99
N ASN A 15 12.58 7.33 12.76
CA ASN A 15 13.27 7.61 11.49
C ASN A 15 12.38 7.51 10.26
N ARG A 16 11.17 8.10 10.33
CA ARG A 16 10.31 8.19 9.14
C ARG A 16 11.04 8.99 8.07
N VAL A 17 11.21 8.36 6.90
CA VAL A 17 11.81 8.99 5.73
C VAL A 17 11.00 8.61 4.49
N GLY A 18 10.95 9.49 3.52
CA GLY A 18 10.38 9.21 2.21
C GLY A 18 8.99 8.56 2.27
N ILE A 19 8.95 7.26 1.97
CA ILE A 19 7.73 6.46 1.87
C ILE A 19 6.93 6.40 3.18
N ASN A 20 7.61 6.36 4.32
CA ASN A 20 6.96 6.28 5.63
C ASN A 20 6.26 7.58 5.98
N GLU A 21 6.92 8.70 5.70
CA GLU A 21 6.36 10.04 5.91
C GLU A 21 5.19 10.31 4.98
N TYR A 22 5.31 9.93 3.70
CA TYR A 22 4.21 9.99 2.75
C TYR A 22 2.99 9.18 3.24
N ALA A 23 3.20 7.91 3.61
CA ALA A 23 2.12 7.05 4.07
C ALA A 23 1.45 7.59 5.34
N TYR A 24 2.24 8.11 6.27
CA TYR A 24 1.74 8.70 7.51
C TYR A 24 0.87 9.93 7.25
N ASN A 25 1.37 10.90 6.48
CA ASN A 25 0.64 12.12 6.18
C ASN A 25 -0.62 11.84 5.34
N LEU A 26 -0.54 10.91 4.39
CA LEU A 26 -1.69 10.50 3.59
C LEU A 26 -2.76 9.82 4.44
N LEU A 27 -2.36 8.94 5.39
CA LEU A 27 -3.30 8.29 6.29
C LEU A 27 -4.04 9.32 7.18
N TRP A 28 -3.33 10.32 7.69
CA TRP A 28 -3.93 11.42 8.42
C TRP A 28 -4.86 12.27 7.56
N ALA A 29 -4.45 12.61 6.34
CA ALA A 29 -5.29 13.36 5.41
C ALA A 29 -6.59 12.60 5.11
N ILE A 30 -6.51 11.29 4.82
CA ILE A 30 -7.70 10.45 4.59
C ILE A 30 -8.57 10.39 5.85
N SER A 31 -7.96 10.26 7.03
CA SER A 31 -8.69 10.21 8.30
C SER A 31 -9.49 11.48 8.57
N ASN A 32 -9.01 12.63 8.11
CA ASN A 32 -9.66 13.94 8.30
C ASN A 32 -10.70 14.26 7.21
N LEU A 33 -10.83 13.44 6.18
CA LEU A 33 -11.89 13.64 5.18
C LEU A 33 -13.27 13.37 5.78
N GLN A 34 -14.20 14.27 5.54
CA GLN A 34 -15.61 14.02 5.78
C GLN A 34 -16.11 13.02 4.72
N SER A 35 -16.42 11.82 5.13
CA SER A 35 -16.81 10.74 4.22
C SER A 35 -17.74 9.76 4.91
N GLU A 36 -18.76 9.32 4.19
CA GLU A 36 -19.63 8.20 4.61
C GLU A 36 -18.98 6.83 4.43
N ASN A 37 -17.79 6.78 3.86
CA ASN A 37 -17.06 5.53 3.70
C ASN A 37 -16.54 5.00 5.04
N LYS A 38 -16.49 3.69 5.15
CA LYS A 38 -15.86 2.99 6.27
C LYS A 38 -14.45 2.57 5.88
N PHE A 39 -13.50 2.77 6.79
CA PHE A 39 -12.10 2.46 6.56
C PHE A 39 -11.67 1.31 7.46
N VAL A 40 -10.99 0.32 6.87
CA VAL A 40 -10.34 -0.78 7.57
C VAL A 40 -8.84 -0.69 7.32
N ILE A 41 -8.09 -0.33 8.37
CA ILE A 41 -6.67 -0.07 8.30
C ILE A 41 -5.90 -1.34 8.70
N TYR A 42 -5.20 -1.93 7.75
CA TYR A 42 -4.47 -3.18 7.91
C TYR A 42 -3.04 -2.93 8.38
N LEU A 43 -2.65 -3.59 9.45
CA LEU A 43 -1.33 -3.47 10.08
C LEU A 43 -0.76 -4.85 10.44
N LYS A 44 0.56 -4.98 10.43
CA LYS A 44 1.30 -6.14 10.96
C LYS A 44 1.39 -6.14 12.48
N THR A 45 1.45 -4.95 13.07
CA THR A 45 1.62 -4.73 14.51
C THR A 45 0.53 -3.81 15.03
N LYS A 46 0.39 -3.69 16.34
CA LYS A 46 -0.55 -2.75 16.95
C LYS A 46 -0.32 -1.33 16.43
N PRO A 47 -1.39 -0.55 16.22
CA PRO A 47 -1.24 0.85 15.83
C PRO A 47 -0.47 1.61 16.90
N ASN A 48 0.50 2.42 16.48
CA ASN A 48 1.19 3.31 17.41
C ASN A 48 0.29 4.50 17.79
N SER A 49 0.63 5.17 18.89
CA SER A 49 -0.18 6.26 19.45
C SER A 49 -0.24 7.51 18.56
N SER A 50 0.64 7.63 17.58
CA SER A 50 0.67 8.77 16.65
C SER A 50 -0.28 8.61 15.47
N LEU A 51 -0.86 7.42 15.26
CA LEU A 51 -1.85 7.21 14.21
C LEU A 51 -3.24 7.73 14.62
N PRO A 52 -4.13 7.99 13.64
CA PRO A 52 -5.52 8.36 13.92
C PRO A 52 -6.19 7.35 14.86
N LYS A 53 -6.91 7.84 15.86
CA LYS A 53 -7.62 6.95 16.81
C LYS A 53 -8.78 6.23 16.14
N GLU A 54 -9.06 5.01 16.61
CA GLU A 54 -10.28 4.30 16.20
C GLU A 54 -11.53 5.11 16.53
N ARG A 55 -12.49 5.05 15.64
CA ARG A 55 -13.82 5.68 15.80
C ARG A 55 -14.82 4.97 14.90
N ASP A 56 -16.05 5.40 14.91
CA ASP A 56 -17.02 4.91 13.92
C ASP A 56 -16.53 5.20 12.50
N GLY A 57 -16.66 4.20 11.63
CA GLY A 57 -16.14 4.26 10.27
C GLY A 57 -14.61 4.15 10.11
N TRP A 58 -13.82 4.08 11.21
CA TRP A 58 -12.36 3.95 11.16
C TRP A 58 -11.85 2.88 12.12
N LYS A 59 -11.48 1.70 11.61
CA LYS A 59 -11.07 0.54 12.40
C LYS A 59 -9.73 -0.01 11.99
N TYR A 60 -8.93 -0.44 12.97
CA TYR A 60 -7.67 -1.15 12.71
C TYR A 60 -7.90 -2.65 12.67
N ARG A 61 -7.23 -3.31 11.73
CA ARG A 61 -7.16 -4.76 11.61
C ARG A 61 -5.72 -5.22 11.69
N VAL A 62 -5.32 -5.68 12.86
CA VAL A 62 -3.97 -6.18 13.10
C VAL A 62 -3.90 -7.66 12.74
N ILE A 63 -3.02 -8.00 11.79
CA ILE A 63 -2.81 -9.37 11.30
C ILE A 63 -1.32 -9.70 11.31
N PRO A 64 -0.76 -10.12 12.45
CA PRO A 64 0.67 -10.38 12.57
C PRO A 64 1.14 -11.47 11.60
N PHE A 65 2.28 -11.21 10.95
CA PHE A 65 2.97 -12.20 10.13
C PHE A 65 4.42 -11.76 9.86
N PRO A 66 5.42 -12.63 10.00
CA PRO A 66 6.82 -12.21 9.99
C PRO A 66 7.35 -11.85 8.60
N LYS A 67 6.98 -12.60 7.55
CA LYS A 67 7.55 -12.43 6.20
C LYS A 67 6.46 -12.54 5.13
N LEU A 68 6.69 -11.87 3.96
CA LEU A 68 5.79 -11.94 2.80
C LEU A 68 4.33 -11.54 3.11
N TRP A 69 4.14 -10.66 4.08
CA TRP A 69 2.82 -10.28 4.60
C TRP A 69 1.87 -9.83 3.49
N THR A 70 2.30 -8.88 2.65
CA THR A 70 1.51 -8.34 1.53
C THR A 70 1.21 -9.40 0.47
N GLN A 71 2.07 -10.43 0.34
CA GLN A 71 1.95 -11.42 -0.73
C GLN A 71 1.17 -12.68 -0.30
N THR A 72 1.08 -12.96 0.99
CA THR A 72 0.45 -14.19 1.51
C THR A 72 -0.60 -13.91 2.58
N ARG A 73 -0.20 -13.35 3.72
CA ARG A 73 -1.10 -13.21 4.89
C ARG A 73 -2.22 -12.21 4.66
N LEU A 74 -1.91 -11.07 4.05
CA LEU A 74 -2.93 -10.07 3.71
C LEU A 74 -3.96 -10.60 2.69
N PRO A 75 -3.57 -11.19 1.54
CA PRO A 75 -4.54 -11.83 0.65
C PRO A 75 -5.44 -12.84 1.35
N PHE A 76 -4.89 -13.70 2.20
CA PHE A 76 -5.68 -14.67 2.95
C PHE A 76 -6.75 -13.97 3.82
N ASP A 77 -6.40 -12.93 4.55
CA ASP A 77 -7.37 -12.16 5.36
C ASP A 77 -8.44 -11.48 4.47
N LEU A 78 -8.04 -10.92 3.33
CA LEU A 78 -8.95 -10.30 2.38
C LEU A 78 -9.95 -11.27 1.76
N PHE A 79 -9.56 -12.55 1.60
CA PHE A 79 -10.46 -13.60 1.08
C PHE A 79 -11.44 -14.12 2.12
N PHE A 80 -10.97 -14.37 3.34
CA PHE A 80 -11.71 -15.19 4.30
C PHE A 80 -12.32 -14.41 5.45
N ARG A 81 -11.94 -13.15 5.67
CA ARG A 81 -12.44 -12.35 6.79
C ARG A 81 -13.44 -11.30 6.36
N PHE A 82 -14.59 -11.28 7.02
CA PHE A 82 -15.65 -10.30 6.79
C PHE A 82 -15.70 -9.22 7.87
N PRO A 83 -16.27 -8.02 7.58
CA PRO A 83 -16.63 -7.56 6.24
C PRO A 83 -15.41 -7.36 5.36
N ARG A 84 -15.53 -7.66 4.08
CA ARG A 84 -14.48 -7.42 3.07
C ARG A 84 -14.51 -5.95 2.63
N PRO A 85 -13.35 -5.35 2.33
CA PRO A 85 -13.31 -4.08 1.60
C PRO A 85 -13.91 -4.21 0.20
N ASP A 86 -14.57 -3.14 -0.24
CA ASP A 86 -15.03 -3.00 -1.64
C ASP A 86 -13.88 -2.62 -2.57
N VAL A 87 -12.87 -1.94 -2.02
CA VAL A 87 -11.61 -1.56 -2.69
C VAL A 87 -10.47 -1.63 -1.70
N PHE A 88 -9.29 -1.99 -2.17
CA PHE A 88 -8.09 -2.05 -1.34
C PHE A 88 -7.04 -1.06 -1.84
N PHE A 89 -6.53 -0.22 -0.96
CA PHE A 89 -5.50 0.78 -1.25
C PHE A 89 -4.17 0.40 -0.59
N SER A 90 -3.17 0.16 -1.41
CA SER A 90 -1.78 0.02 -0.99
C SER A 90 -1.08 1.36 -1.14
N MET A 91 -0.76 2.00 -0.02
CA MET A 91 -0.11 3.32 -0.02
C MET A 91 1.34 3.27 -0.50
N THR A 92 1.89 2.08 -0.68
CA THR A 92 3.29 1.87 -1.01
C THR A 92 3.46 0.73 -2.01
N HIS A 93 4.16 0.93 -3.07
CA HIS A 93 4.59 0.08 -4.20
C HIS A 93 3.91 -1.29 -4.41
N TYR A 94 3.51 -2.02 -3.34
CA TYR A 94 3.14 -3.42 -3.47
C TYR A 94 1.66 -3.66 -3.17
N ALA A 95 0.91 -4.04 -4.19
CA ALA A 95 -0.45 -4.55 -4.02
C ALA A 95 -0.45 -6.01 -3.55
N PRO A 96 -1.44 -6.43 -2.75
CA PRO A 96 -1.62 -7.82 -2.39
C PRO A 96 -1.87 -8.67 -3.64
N ARG A 97 -1.21 -9.82 -3.73
CA ARG A 97 -1.47 -10.76 -4.84
C ARG A 97 -2.86 -11.37 -4.71
N LEU A 98 -3.52 -11.55 -5.86
CA LEU A 98 -4.83 -12.21 -5.91
C LEU A 98 -5.87 -11.59 -4.97
N ALA A 99 -5.85 -10.26 -4.79
CA ALA A 99 -6.87 -9.58 -3.99
C ALA A 99 -8.27 -9.83 -4.59
N PRO A 100 -9.28 -10.19 -3.77
CA PRO A 100 -10.64 -10.49 -4.27
C PRO A 100 -11.46 -9.22 -4.58
N MET A 101 -10.85 -8.04 -4.52
CA MET A 101 -11.46 -6.75 -4.84
C MET A 101 -10.51 -5.90 -5.69
N PRO A 102 -11.01 -4.85 -6.35
CA PRO A 102 -10.17 -3.88 -7.04
C PRO A 102 -9.11 -3.29 -6.09
N THR A 103 -7.87 -3.16 -6.58
CA THR A 103 -6.77 -2.53 -5.84
C THR A 103 -6.38 -1.20 -6.46
N VAL A 104 -5.98 -0.27 -5.61
CA VAL A 104 -5.29 0.98 -5.96
C VAL A 104 -3.91 0.93 -5.35
N VAL A 105 -2.89 1.40 -6.05
CA VAL A 105 -1.51 1.40 -5.54
C VAL A 105 -0.84 2.75 -5.78
N SER A 106 -0.11 3.24 -4.79
CA SER A 106 0.78 4.40 -4.97
C SER A 106 2.17 3.94 -5.36
N ILE A 107 2.75 4.60 -6.37
CA ILE A 107 4.14 4.40 -6.80
C ILE A 107 4.91 5.68 -6.50
N MET A 108 5.95 5.56 -5.67
CA MET A 108 6.80 6.68 -5.28
C MET A 108 7.76 7.04 -6.41
N ASP A 109 8.52 6.05 -6.87
CA ASP A 109 9.48 6.17 -7.96
C ASP A 109 9.73 4.79 -8.59
N LEU A 110 10.51 4.79 -9.64
CA LEU A 110 11.04 3.60 -10.29
C LEU A 110 12.57 3.71 -10.45
N GLY A 111 13.23 4.43 -9.53
CA GLY A 111 14.67 4.69 -9.56
C GLY A 111 15.50 3.42 -9.63
N PHE A 112 15.04 2.34 -8.98
CA PHE A 112 15.70 1.03 -9.07
C PHE A 112 15.85 0.49 -10.52
N LEU A 113 15.01 0.93 -11.46
CA LEU A 113 15.15 0.57 -12.87
C LEU A 113 16.29 1.34 -13.55
N SER A 114 16.59 2.55 -13.06
CA SER A 114 17.63 3.41 -13.63
C SER A 114 19.01 3.20 -13.00
N THR A 115 19.04 2.70 -11.75
CA THR A 115 20.27 2.48 -10.97
C THR A 115 20.30 1.09 -10.36
N PRO A 116 20.20 0.02 -11.18
CA PRO A 116 20.14 -1.36 -10.69
C PRO A 116 21.38 -1.78 -9.89
N GLU A 117 22.52 -1.16 -10.14
CA GLU A 117 23.79 -1.40 -9.46
C GLU A 117 23.79 -1.02 -7.98
N GLN A 118 22.84 -0.21 -7.53
CA GLN A 118 22.70 0.18 -6.12
C GLN A 118 21.98 -0.88 -5.27
N PHE A 119 21.49 -1.95 -5.91
CA PHE A 119 20.70 -2.98 -5.26
C PHE A 119 21.39 -4.35 -5.38
N THR A 120 21.19 -5.22 -4.41
CA THR A 120 21.54 -6.61 -4.61
C THR A 120 20.68 -7.22 -5.71
N THR A 121 21.21 -8.21 -6.44
CA THR A 121 20.45 -8.91 -7.50
C THR A 121 19.09 -9.42 -6.99
N LYS A 122 19.05 -9.90 -5.75
CA LYS A 122 17.82 -10.38 -5.10
C LYS A 122 16.82 -9.26 -4.89
N ASP A 123 17.25 -8.15 -4.31
CA ASP A 123 16.38 -7.01 -4.01
C ASP A 123 15.88 -6.37 -5.30
N PHE A 124 16.75 -6.18 -6.28
CA PHE A 124 16.37 -5.68 -7.59
C PHE A 124 15.28 -6.54 -8.27
N ASN A 125 15.47 -7.86 -8.30
CA ASN A 125 14.50 -8.77 -8.90
C ASN A 125 13.18 -8.77 -8.13
N GLN A 126 13.21 -8.65 -6.81
CA GLN A 126 12.01 -8.52 -5.99
C GLN A 126 11.29 -7.19 -6.29
N LEU A 127 11.98 -6.05 -6.22
CA LEU A 127 11.44 -4.73 -6.55
C LEU A 127 10.80 -4.74 -7.93
N LYS A 128 11.53 -5.20 -8.94
CA LYS A 128 11.08 -5.27 -10.32
C LYS A 128 9.83 -6.12 -10.49
N SER A 129 9.83 -7.35 -9.97
CA SER A 129 8.72 -8.27 -10.17
C SER A 129 7.46 -7.87 -9.37
N TRP A 130 7.62 -7.38 -8.14
CA TRP A 130 6.50 -7.01 -7.30
C TRP A 130 5.86 -5.69 -7.74
N THR A 131 6.68 -4.71 -8.14
CA THR A 131 6.18 -3.45 -8.71
C THR A 131 5.46 -3.71 -10.04
N ALA A 132 6.06 -4.51 -10.92
CA ALA A 132 5.44 -4.88 -12.20
C ALA A 132 4.07 -5.56 -11.99
N TYR A 133 3.98 -6.50 -11.04
CA TYR A 133 2.71 -7.14 -10.68
C TYR A 133 1.70 -6.10 -10.20
N SER A 134 2.11 -5.25 -9.25
CA SER A 134 1.23 -4.24 -8.64
C SER A 134 0.68 -3.25 -9.66
N VAL A 135 1.55 -2.70 -10.51
CA VAL A 135 1.14 -1.76 -11.54
C VAL A 135 0.19 -2.41 -12.57
N ARG A 136 0.51 -3.61 -13.05
CA ARG A 136 -0.31 -4.29 -14.08
C ARG A 136 -1.69 -4.69 -13.56
N ASN A 137 -1.78 -5.16 -12.33
CA ASN A 137 -3.01 -5.71 -11.77
C ASN A 137 -3.85 -4.69 -10.98
N ALA A 138 -3.29 -3.58 -10.57
CA ALA A 138 -4.07 -2.54 -9.91
C ALA A 138 -5.12 -1.94 -10.86
N LYS A 139 -6.30 -1.64 -10.34
CA LYS A 139 -7.36 -0.94 -11.08
C LYS A 139 -6.94 0.49 -11.39
N LYS A 140 -6.27 1.14 -10.44
CA LYS A 140 -5.70 2.49 -10.58
C LYS A 140 -4.30 2.54 -9.96
N VAL A 141 -3.43 3.34 -10.57
CA VAL A 141 -2.09 3.64 -10.05
C VAL A 141 -2.03 5.14 -9.76
N MET A 142 -1.59 5.49 -8.57
CA MET A 142 -1.31 6.86 -8.15
C MET A 142 0.20 7.08 -8.22
N ALA A 143 0.64 7.96 -9.08
CA ALA A 143 2.03 8.42 -9.12
C ALA A 143 2.17 9.70 -8.29
N ILE A 144 3.22 9.80 -7.49
CA ILE A 144 3.45 11.00 -6.63
C ILE A 144 3.92 12.23 -7.41
N SER A 145 4.30 12.07 -8.69
CA SER A 145 4.74 13.15 -9.57
C SER A 145 4.49 12.78 -11.03
N ASP A 146 4.53 13.79 -11.89
CA ASP A 146 4.44 13.57 -13.34
C ASP A 146 5.62 12.73 -13.86
N TYR A 147 6.81 12.94 -13.30
CA TYR A 147 7.98 12.12 -13.63
C TYR A 147 7.72 10.63 -13.32
N THR A 148 7.20 10.32 -12.15
CA THR A 148 6.85 8.94 -11.75
C THR A 148 5.73 8.39 -12.63
N ARG A 149 4.72 9.20 -12.97
CA ARG A 149 3.65 8.81 -13.89
C ARG A 149 4.19 8.35 -15.23
N ASP A 150 5.05 9.17 -15.84
CA ASP A 150 5.62 8.88 -17.16
C ASP A 150 6.55 7.66 -17.11
N ALA A 151 7.30 7.50 -16.00
CA ALA A 151 8.11 6.31 -15.74
C ALA A 151 7.27 5.02 -15.56
N VAL A 152 6.03 5.13 -15.08
CA VAL A 152 5.10 3.99 -14.99
C VAL A 152 4.45 3.69 -16.34
N ILE A 153 4.01 4.70 -17.08
CA ILE A 153 3.31 4.51 -18.36
C ILE A 153 4.20 3.78 -19.37
N LYS A 154 5.44 4.22 -19.53
CA LYS A 154 6.38 3.68 -20.54
C LYS A 154 6.62 2.17 -20.41
N PRO A 155 7.13 1.64 -19.27
CA PRO A 155 7.48 0.21 -19.17
C PRO A 155 6.28 -0.71 -18.94
N TYR A 156 5.17 -0.20 -18.39
CA TYR A 156 4.04 -1.06 -18.00
C TYR A 156 2.79 -0.86 -18.88
N ASN A 157 2.82 0.05 -19.83
CA ASN A 157 1.70 0.43 -20.72
C ASN A 157 0.39 0.67 -19.92
N LYS A 158 0.50 1.34 -18.77
CA LYS A 158 -0.61 1.62 -17.85
C LYS A 158 -1.09 3.05 -18.11
N LYS A 159 -2.34 3.16 -18.60
CA LYS A 159 -3.03 4.44 -18.75
C LYS A 159 -3.81 4.81 -17.50
#